data_ef9a8900862a0823c00e5313ee777cd9
#
_entry.id   ef9a8900862a0823c00e5313ee777cd9
#
_cell.length_a   1.000
_cell.length_b   1.000
_cell.length_c   1.000
_cell.angle_alpha   90.00
_cell.angle_beta   90.00
_cell.angle_gamma   90.00
#
_symmetry.space_group_name_H-M   'P 1'
#
loop_
_entity.id
_entity.type
_entity.pdbx_description
1 polymer ?
#
loop_
_entity_poly.entity_id
_entity_poly.type
_entity_poly.pdbx_seq_one_letter_code
_entity_poly.pdbx_strand_id
1 'polypeptide(L)'
;MTKLSMVMVDLEPNWSWSKQKQAQETLLRLEGFGWNSARNKDIHTKPIRMIFVWEDGYMTYSQSRAYHYEYEHKEISFEELLNLTTLLY
;
A
#
# COMPACT_ATOMS: atom_id res chain seq x y z
N MET A 1 -1.85 -7.06 -18.31
CA MET A 1 -2.54 -6.54 -17.10
C MET A 1 -1.51 -6.16 -16.05
N THR A 2 -1.61 -4.95 -15.52
CA THR A 2 -0.70 -4.49 -14.48
C THR A 2 -1.05 -5.16 -13.15
N LYS A 3 -0.05 -5.71 -12.49
CA LYS A 3 -0.23 -6.37 -11.21
C LYS A 3 0.47 -5.56 -10.12
N LEU A 4 -0.25 -5.26 -9.05
CA LEU A 4 0.33 -4.56 -7.90
C LEU A 4 1.10 -5.57 -7.05
N SER A 5 2.38 -5.73 -7.37
CA SER A 5 3.25 -6.68 -6.71
C SER A 5 4.61 -6.03 -6.50
N MET A 6 5.17 -6.19 -5.32
CA MET A 6 6.45 -5.59 -4.95
C MET A 6 6.48 -4.08 -5.17
N VAL A 7 5.41 -3.40 -4.73
CA VAL A 7 5.33 -1.94 -4.80
C VAL A 7 5.23 -1.35 -3.42
N MET A 8 5.65 -0.09 -3.29
CA MET A 8 5.57 0.65 -2.04
C MET A 8 4.89 1.99 -2.31
N VAL A 9 3.86 2.30 -1.52
CA VAL A 9 3.15 3.57 -1.62
C VAL A 9 3.62 4.47 -0.50
N ASP A 10 4.22 5.62 -0.86
CA ASP A 10 4.68 6.60 0.12
C ASP A 10 3.63 7.70 0.25
N LEU A 11 3.09 7.86 1.44
CA LEU A 11 2.04 8.85 1.71
C LEU A 11 2.61 10.21 2.14
N GLU A 12 3.93 10.29 2.30
CA GLU A 12 4.63 11.52 2.61
C GLU A 12 4.74 12.43 1.40
N PRO A 13 5.01 13.72 1.58
CA PRO A 13 5.21 14.40 2.87
C PRO A 13 3.92 14.94 3.48
N ASN A 14 2.83 14.95 2.75
CA ASN A 14 1.58 15.58 3.18
C ASN A 14 0.59 14.55 3.69
N TRP A 15 1.03 13.77 4.68
CA TRP A 15 0.17 12.75 5.26
C TRP A 15 -1.12 13.38 5.80
N SER A 16 -2.23 12.73 5.49
CA SER A 16 -3.53 13.06 6.08
C SER A 16 -4.28 11.77 6.32
N TRP A 17 -5.18 11.78 7.31
CA TRP A 17 -6.00 10.60 7.59
C TRP A 17 -6.83 10.20 6.38
N SER A 18 -7.37 11.20 5.68
CA SER A 18 -8.18 10.95 4.49
C SER A 18 -7.39 10.19 3.42
N LYS A 19 -6.17 10.64 3.14
CA LYS A 19 -5.31 10.02 2.15
C LYS A 19 -4.90 8.60 2.57
N GLN A 20 -4.53 8.44 3.85
CA GLN A 20 -4.14 7.14 4.37
C GLN A 20 -5.28 6.14 4.28
N LYS A 21 -6.46 6.56 4.70
CA LYS A 21 -7.65 5.71 4.67
C LYS A 21 -7.99 5.30 3.25
N GLN A 22 -7.94 6.24 2.32
CA GLN A 22 -8.24 5.97 0.92
C GLN A 22 -7.25 4.98 0.32
N ALA A 23 -5.96 5.14 0.62
CA ALA A 23 -4.94 4.22 0.14
C ALA A 23 -5.18 2.80 0.66
N GLN A 24 -5.46 2.67 1.94
CA GLN A 24 -5.76 1.37 2.54
C GLN A 24 -7.00 0.74 1.93
N GLU A 25 -8.08 1.49 1.83
CA GLU A 25 -9.33 0.97 1.26
C GLU A 25 -9.13 0.50 -0.18
N THR A 26 -8.38 1.27 -0.96
CA THR A 26 -8.12 0.94 -2.35
C THR A 26 -7.39 -0.39 -2.49
N LEU A 27 -6.36 -0.60 -1.67
CA LEU A 27 -5.59 -1.84 -1.71
C LEU A 27 -6.36 -3.02 -1.10
N LEU A 28 -7.01 -2.81 0.03
CA LEU A 28 -7.71 -3.88 0.73
C LEU A 28 -8.94 -4.38 -0.04
N ARG A 29 -9.43 -3.59 -0.98
CA ARG A 29 -10.56 -3.98 -1.82
C ARG A 29 -10.16 -5.03 -2.86
N LEU A 30 -8.88 -5.12 -3.18
CA LEU A 30 -8.40 -6.07 -4.17
C LEU A 30 -8.43 -7.49 -3.61
N GLU A 31 -8.84 -8.43 -4.43
CA GLU A 31 -8.90 -9.83 -4.02
C GLU A 31 -7.51 -10.36 -3.68
N GLY A 32 -7.40 -11.03 -2.55
CA GLY A 32 -6.14 -11.60 -2.09
C GLY A 32 -5.24 -10.65 -1.35
N PHE A 33 -5.59 -9.36 -1.29
CA PHE A 33 -4.79 -8.36 -0.58
C PHE A 33 -5.22 -8.26 0.88
N GLY A 34 -4.27 -8.06 1.76
CA GLY A 34 -4.56 -7.86 3.18
C GLY A 34 -3.30 -7.73 4.01
N TRP A 35 -3.47 -7.27 5.24
CA TRP A 35 -2.36 -7.07 6.16
C TRP A 35 -1.86 -8.40 6.69
N ASN A 36 -0.55 -8.58 6.66
CA ASN A 36 0.20 -9.74 7.14
C ASN A 36 -0.30 -11.06 6.55
N SER A 37 0.18 -12.19 7.06
CA SER A 37 -0.12 -13.51 6.49
C SER A 37 -1.60 -13.89 6.60
N ALA A 38 -2.33 -13.28 7.52
CA ALA A 38 -3.76 -13.55 7.68
C ALA A 38 -4.62 -12.83 6.66
N ARG A 39 -4.05 -11.90 5.88
CA ARG A 39 -4.79 -11.06 4.92
C ARG A 39 -5.90 -10.27 5.59
N ASN A 40 -5.57 -9.67 6.74
CA ASN A 40 -6.50 -8.88 7.51
C ASN A 40 -6.98 -7.66 6.71
N LYS A 41 -8.28 -7.41 6.71
CA LYS A 41 -8.89 -6.33 5.94
C LYS A 41 -9.21 -5.08 6.77
N ASP A 42 -8.79 -5.05 8.02
CA ASP A 42 -9.06 -3.92 8.91
C ASP A 42 -8.23 -2.69 8.53
N ILE A 43 -8.84 -1.52 8.68
CA ILE A 43 -8.16 -0.25 8.43
C ILE A 43 -7.34 0.15 9.65
N HIS A 44 -6.06 0.41 9.46
CA HIS A 44 -5.22 0.91 10.53
C HIS A 44 -5.52 2.37 10.80
N THR A 45 -5.74 2.72 12.05
CA THR A 45 -6.08 4.09 12.46
C THR A 45 -4.87 4.90 12.90
N LYS A 46 -3.74 4.23 13.14
CA LYS A 46 -2.49 4.93 13.49
C LYS A 46 -1.82 5.45 12.22
N PRO A 47 -1.07 6.56 12.32
CA PRO A 47 -0.38 7.08 11.15
C PRO A 47 0.54 6.04 10.50
N ILE A 48 0.42 5.93 9.19
CA ILE A 48 1.27 5.07 8.38
C ILE A 48 1.92 5.94 7.31
N ARG A 49 3.24 5.88 7.21
CA ARG A 49 3.95 6.60 6.17
C ARG A 49 4.02 5.85 4.86
N MET A 50 4.41 4.57 4.93
CA MET A 50 4.59 3.76 3.71
C MET A 50 3.85 2.45 3.83
N ILE A 51 3.20 2.05 2.74
CA ILE A 51 2.53 0.76 2.64
C ILE A 51 3.28 -0.07 1.62
N PHE A 52 3.65 -1.29 1.99
CA PHE A 52 4.37 -2.22 1.12
C PHE A 52 3.44 -3.33 0.68
N VAL A 53 3.42 -3.61 -0.61
CA VAL A 53 2.68 -4.75 -1.18
C VAL A 53 3.70 -5.76 -1.68
N TRP A 54 3.63 -6.98 -1.15
CA TRP A 54 4.53 -8.06 -1.48
C TRP A 54 3.98 -8.89 -2.64
N GLU A 55 4.71 -9.92 -3.04
CA GLU A 55 4.42 -10.69 -4.26
C GLU A 55 2.99 -11.21 -4.39
N ASP A 56 2.40 -11.62 -3.31
CA ASP A 56 1.13 -12.33 -3.33
C ASP A 56 -0.04 -11.54 -2.74
N GLY A 57 0.11 -10.23 -2.61
CA GLY A 57 -0.91 -9.39 -2.00
C GLY A 57 -0.73 -9.23 -0.49
N TYR A 58 0.27 -9.84 0.07
CA TYR A 58 0.66 -9.65 1.46
C TYR A 58 1.08 -8.20 1.65
N MET A 59 0.53 -7.52 2.66
CA MET A 59 0.80 -6.11 2.91
C MET A 59 1.44 -5.89 4.26
N THR A 60 2.39 -4.95 4.29
CA THR A 60 2.99 -4.48 5.54
C THR A 60 3.11 -2.97 5.47
N TYR A 61 3.49 -2.34 6.58
CA TYR A 61 3.70 -0.90 6.59
C TYR A 61 4.93 -0.56 7.41
N SER A 62 5.46 0.65 7.18
CA SER A 62 6.61 1.13 7.93
C SER A 62 6.56 2.65 8.03
N GLN A 63 7.15 3.19 9.09
CA GLN A 63 7.32 4.62 9.26
C GLN A 63 8.68 5.09 8.77
N SER A 64 9.56 4.17 8.38
CA SER A 64 10.93 4.49 8.02
C SER A 64 11.24 4.08 6.57
N ARG A 65 11.82 5.01 5.81
CA ARG A 65 12.28 4.72 4.46
C ARG A 65 13.44 3.73 4.41
N ALA A 66 14.13 3.53 5.53
CA ALA A 66 15.21 2.55 5.58
C ALA A 66 14.70 1.15 5.22
N TYR A 67 13.47 0.86 5.59
CA TYR A 67 12.84 -0.41 5.25
C TYR A 67 12.73 -0.59 3.73
N HIS A 68 12.44 0.48 3.02
CA HIS A 68 12.34 0.45 1.55
C HIS A 68 13.69 0.10 0.90
N TYR A 69 14.78 0.63 1.44
CA TYR A 69 16.11 0.37 0.88
C TYR A 69 16.58 -1.05 1.13
N GLU A 70 16.04 -1.70 2.14
CA GLU A 70 16.40 -3.07 2.47
C GLU A 70 15.72 -4.09 1.55
N TYR A 71 14.53 -3.74 1.06
CA TYR A 71 13.72 -4.62 0.20
C TYR A 71 13.39 -3.88 -1.10
N GLU A 72 13.59 -4.54 -2.22
CA GLU A 72 13.48 -3.92 -3.54
C GLU A 72 12.03 -3.74 -4.01
N HIS A 73 11.30 -2.83 -3.38
CA HIS A 73 9.97 -2.46 -3.82
C HIS A 73 10.04 -1.27 -4.77
N LYS A 74 9.21 -1.27 -5.79
CA LYS A 74 9.07 -0.11 -6.67
C LYS A 74 8.20 0.93 -5.98
N GLU A 75 8.73 2.14 -5.84
CA GLU A 75 7.96 3.21 -5.23
C GLU A 75 6.95 3.77 -6.23
N ILE A 76 5.68 3.86 -5.80
CA ILE A 76 4.64 4.52 -6.59
C ILE A 76 4.00 5.60 -5.73
N SER A 77 3.49 6.63 -6.38
CA SER A 77 2.79 7.71 -5.68
C SER A 77 1.37 7.29 -5.35
N PHE A 78 0.74 8.05 -4.45
CA PHE A 78 -0.66 7.85 -4.13
C PHE A 78 -1.53 7.96 -5.38
N GLU A 79 -1.23 8.92 -6.25
CA GLU A 79 -1.98 9.11 -7.49
C GLU A 79 -1.80 7.94 -8.45
N GLU A 80 -0.58 7.42 -8.56
CA GLU A 80 -0.34 6.23 -9.37
C GLU A 80 -1.13 5.03 -8.85
N LEU A 81 -1.19 4.88 -7.53
CA LEU A 81 -1.98 3.82 -6.92
C LEU A 81 -3.43 3.90 -7.36
N LEU A 82 -4.02 5.09 -7.30
CA LEU A 82 -5.41 5.28 -7.70
C LEU A 82 -5.62 4.98 -9.18
N ASN A 83 -4.69 5.38 -10.03
CA ASN A 83 -4.78 5.13 -11.47
C ASN A 83 -4.67 3.64 -11.78
N LEU A 84 -3.72 2.95 -11.17
CA LEU A 84 -3.54 1.53 -11.40
C LEU A 84 -4.75 0.73 -10.94
N THR A 85 -5.32 1.05 -9.80
CA THR A 85 -6.47 0.33 -9.28
C THR A 85 -7.74 0.63 -10.06
N THR A 86 -7.84 1.80 -10.66
CA THR A 86 -8.96 2.11 -11.55
C THR A 86 -8.97 1.17 -12.76
N LEU A 87 -7.79 0.78 -13.25
CA LEU A 87 -7.67 -0.14 -14.37
C LEU A 87 -7.97 -1.60 -13.98
N LEU A 88 -7.94 -1.91 -12.69
CA LEU A 88 -8.16 -3.26 -12.20
C LEU A 88 -9.62 -3.57 -11.89
N TYR A 89 -10.46 -2.57 -11.88
CA TYR A 89 -11.89 -2.74 -11.57
C TYR A 89 -12.78 -2.75 -12.81
#